data_546676bcad49616be8afc78e1b2b0b4e
#
_entry.id   546676bcad49616be8afc78e1b2b0b4e
#
_cell.length_a   1.000
_cell.length_b   1.000
_cell.length_c   1.000
_cell.angle_alpha   90.00
_cell.angle_beta   90.00
_cell.angle_gamma   90.00
#
_symmetry.space_group_name_H-M   'P 1'
#
loop_
_entity.id
_entity.type
_entity.pdbx_description
1 polymer ?
#
loop_
_entity_poly.entity_id
_entity_poly.type
_entity_poly.pdbx_seq_one_letter_code
_entity_poly.pdbx_strand_id
1 'polypeptide(L)'
;FAIRRQRQMCIRDRLRIDAKIFISIILVTILGLLTIYSSSSGDISLVFKQLTRIIIGIITMIFIAQVHPDNLRLFAPFLYFFTFMLLVIVLFFGVGNTADRWLDLYFIRFQPSELMKIFVPLMVAWYYSNKPLPPKLSYIFIASLIVVVPVLMIMKQPDLGTALLIGMSGAIAILLAGISLKFFFGSSISILLLAPVLWMNMHDYQKQRVLTFFDPESDPMGAGYHLLQSKIALGSGGFFGKGFFNGTQSV
;
A
#
# COMPACT_ATOMS: atom_id res chain seq x y z
N PHE A 1 -41.66 -1.60 18.63
CA PHE A 1 -40.74 -2.08 17.57
C PHE A 1 -39.88 -0.94 16.99
N ALA A 2 -40.44 0.24 16.73
CA ALA A 2 -39.75 1.40 16.18
C ALA A 2 -38.65 1.95 17.13
N ILE A 3 -38.94 2.06 18.43
CA ILE A 3 -38.00 2.56 19.47
C ILE A 3 -36.79 1.63 19.63
N ARG A 4 -36.94 0.31 19.45
CA ARG A 4 -35.85 -0.65 19.51
C ARG A 4 -34.92 -0.52 18.28
N ARG A 5 -35.50 -0.25 17.08
CA ARG A 5 -34.72 0.04 15.88
C ARG A 5 -33.96 1.37 15.99
N GLN A 6 -34.58 2.41 16.53
CA GLN A 6 -33.89 3.69 16.79
C GLN A 6 -32.74 3.54 17.79
N ARG A 7 -32.91 2.79 18.89
CA ARG A 7 -31.82 2.51 19.83
C ARG A 7 -30.68 1.70 19.21
N GLN A 8 -31.00 0.74 18.38
CA GLN A 8 -29.95 -0.03 17.65
C GLN A 8 -29.23 0.80 16.59
N MET A 9 -29.93 1.74 15.92
CA MET A 9 -29.30 2.74 15.06
C MET A 9 -28.35 3.66 15.85
N CYS A 10 -28.80 4.21 16.97
CA CYS A 10 -27.96 5.10 17.82
C CYS A 10 -26.74 4.42 18.44
N ILE A 11 -26.79 3.10 18.75
CA ILE A 11 -25.64 2.37 19.28
C ILE A 11 -24.68 2.00 18.13
N ARG A 12 -25.19 1.71 16.93
CA ARG A 12 -24.38 1.43 15.73
C ARG A 12 -23.61 2.67 15.25
N ASP A 13 -24.17 3.86 15.44
CA ASP A 13 -23.50 5.13 15.14
C ASP A 13 -22.41 5.52 16.15
N ARG A 14 -22.39 4.92 17.36
CA ARG A 14 -21.38 5.23 18.39
C ARG A 14 -20.00 4.65 18.06
N LEU A 15 -19.89 3.52 17.41
CA LEU A 15 -18.60 2.85 17.16
C LEU A 15 -18.16 2.87 15.68
N ARG A 16 -18.91 3.43 14.77
CA ARG A 16 -18.59 3.57 13.33
C ARG A 16 -17.76 2.39 12.72
N ILE A 17 -17.96 1.19 13.26
CA ILE A 17 -17.27 -0.03 12.85
C ILE A 17 -18.30 -1.03 12.36
N ASP A 18 -18.17 -1.50 11.14
CA ASP A 18 -18.97 -2.62 10.65
C ASP A 18 -18.48 -3.92 11.30
N ALA A 19 -19.38 -4.55 12.07
CA ALA A 19 -19.06 -5.77 12.81
C ALA A 19 -18.63 -6.93 11.88
N LYS A 20 -19.18 -7.01 10.67
CA LYS A 20 -18.83 -8.08 9.72
C LYS A 20 -17.40 -7.92 9.22
N ILE A 21 -17.02 -6.69 8.84
CA ILE A 21 -15.66 -6.37 8.43
C ILE A 21 -14.69 -6.61 9.58
N PHE A 22 -15.03 -6.16 10.80
CA PHE A 22 -14.18 -6.33 11.97
C PHE A 22 -13.95 -7.81 12.31
N ILE A 23 -15.01 -8.63 12.31
CA ILE A 23 -14.90 -10.08 12.53
C ILE A 23 -14.02 -10.72 11.45
N SER A 24 -14.18 -10.34 10.17
CA SER A 24 -13.35 -10.86 9.08
C SER A 24 -11.87 -10.51 9.29
N ILE A 25 -11.54 -9.29 9.75
CA ILE A 25 -10.18 -8.89 10.06
C ILE A 25 -9.61 -9.75 11.20
N ILE A 26 -10.37 -9.96 12.27
CA ILE A 26 -9.94 -10.81 13.40
C ILE A 26 -9.69 -12.25 12.96
N LEU A 27 -10.58 -12.83 12.15
CA LEU A 27 -10.40 -14.20 11.64
C LEU A 27 -9.12 -14.31 10.79
N VAL A 28 -8.89 -13.38 9.88
CA VAL A 28 -7.68 -13.38 9.04
C VAL A 28 -6.43 -13.18 9.90
N THR A 29 -6.47 -12.32 10.91
CA THR A 29 -5.31 -12.11 11.80
C THR A 29 -5.00 -13.33 12.66
N ILE A 30 -6.01 -14.07 13.14
CA ILE A 30 -5.81 -15.33 13.87
C ILE A 30 -5.16 -16.37 12.94
N LEU A 31 -5.66 -16.54 11.72
CA LEU A 31 -5.05 -17.42 10.73
C LEU A 31 -3.60 -17.01 10.42
N GLY A 32 -3.33 -15.70 10.31
CA GLY A 32 -1.99 -15.17 10.12
C GLY A 32 -1.04 -15.49 11.28
N LEU A 33 -1.50 -15.41 12.52
CA LEU A 33 -0.69 -15.79 13.70
C LEU A 33 -0.41 -17.29 13.75
N LEU A 34 -1.40 -18.12 13.40
CA LEU A 34 -1.23 -19.58 13.32
C LEU A 34 -0.21 -19.96 12.23
N THR A 35 -0.25 -19.29 11.07
CA THR A 35 0.72 -19.54 10.01
C THR A 35 2.13 -19.09 10.40
N ILE A 36 2.30 -17.96 11.07
CA ILE A 36 3.59 -17.51 11.60
C ILE A 36 4.13 -18.51 12.63
N TYR A 37 3.30 -18.97 13.55
CA TYR A 37 3.70 -19.97 14.54
C TYR A 37 4.16 -21.27 13.88
N SER A 38 3.43 -21.74 12.87
CA SER A 38 3.80 -22.93 12.11
C SER A 38 5.08 -22.75 11.30
N SER A 39 5.25 -21.59 10.63
CA SER A 39 6.41 -21.32 9.77
C SER A 39 7.70 -21.02 10.56
N SER A 40 7.58 -20.52 11.78
CA SER A 40 8.71 -20.24 12.67
C SER A 40 9.16 -21.45 13.51
N SER A 41 8.73 -22.65 13.15
CA SER A 41 9.03 -23.87 13.92
C SER A 41 8.65 -23.77 15.41
N GLY A 42 7.61 -22.98 15.72
CA GLY A 42 7.10 -22.80 17.08
C GLY A 42 7.77 -21.67 17.87
N ASP A 43 8.49 -20.76 17.22
CA ASP A 43 9.07 -19.59 17.93
C ASP A 43 7.98 -18.62 18.38
N ILE A 44 7.67 -18.68 19.67
CA ILE A 44 6.69 -17.84 20.33
C ILE A 44 7.10 -16.36 20.32
N SER A 45 8.39 -16.05 20.31
CA SER A 45 8.90 -14.67 20.31
C SER A 45 8.46 -13.91 19.05
N LEU A 46 8.51 -14.56 17.87
CA LEU A 46 8.03 -13.98 16.62
C LEU A 46 6.51 -13.75 16.63
N VAL A 47 5.75 -14.70 17.20
CA VAL A 47 4.30 -14.56 17.36
C VAL A 47 3.95 -13.37 18.26
N PHE A 48 4.64 -13.22 19.41
CA PHE A 48 4.42 -12.07 20.30
C PHE A 48 4.74 -10.73 19.64
N LYS A 49 5.85 -10.64 18.91
CA LYS A 49 6.21 -9.43 18.15
C LYS A 49 5.11 -9.07 17.12
N GLN A 50 4.59 -10.08 16.42
CA GLN A 50 3.52 -9.84 15.44
C GLN A 50 2.19 -9.50 16.12
N LEU A 51 1.83 -10.17 17.21
CA LEU A 51 0.64 -9.88 18.00
C LEU A 51 0.64 -8.43 18.50
N THR A 52 1.78 -7.95 19.02
CA THR A 52 1.93 -6.56 19.45
C THR A 52 1.66 -5.58 18.30
N ARG A 53 2.20 -5.84 17.11
CA ARG A 53 1.95 -5.01 15.91
C ARG A 53 0.48 -5.02 15.51
N ILE A 54 -0.18 -6.19 15.56
CA ILE A 54 -1.61 -6.32 15.25
C ILE A 54 -2.45 -5.53 16.26
N ILE A 55 -2.15 -5.63 17.56
CA ILE A 55 -2.89 -4.88 18.60
C ILE A 55 -2.76 -3.38 18.37
N ILE A 56 -1.55 -2.88 18.11
CA ILE A 56 -1.32 -1.46 17.79
C ILE A 56 -2.10 -1.06 16.54
N GLY A 57 -2.08 -1.90 15.48
CA GLY A 57 -2.83 -1.66 14.26
C GLY A 57 -4.34 -1.60 14.48
N ILE A 58 -4.90 -2.52 15.27
CA ILE A 58 -6.34 -2.54 15.61
C ILE A 58 -6.73 -1.30 16.43
N ILE A 59 -5.93 -0.92 17.43
CA ILE A 59 -6.18 0.29 18.23
C ILE A 59 -6.18 1.52 17.32
N THR A 60 -5.18 1.65 16.44
CA THR A 60 -5.08 2.74 15.48
C THR A 60 -6.29 2.78 14.53
N MET A 61 -6.69 1.61 14.02
CA MET A 61 -7.86 1.47 13.15
C MET A 61 -9.14 1.92 13.86
N ILE A 62 -9.36 1.47 15.11
CA ILE A 62 -10.52 1.86 15.89
C ILE A 62 -10.52 3.38 16.13
N PHE A 63 -9.37 3.96 16.48
CA PHE A 63 -9.23 5.40 16.70
C PHE A 63 -9.57 6.19 15.44
N ILE A 64 -8.99 5.82 14.28
CA ILE A 64 -9.24 6.50 13.01
C ILE A 64 -10.70 6.35 12.57
N ALA A 65 -11.33 5.20 12.81
CA ALA A 65 -12.73 4.96 12.48
C ALA A 65 -13.70 5.89 13.22
N GLN A 66 -13.31 6.44 14.38
CA GLN A 66 -14.13 7.43 15.10
C GLN A 66 -14.01 8.85 14.53
N VAL A 67 -12.98 9.12 13.73
CA VAL A 67 -12.78 10.45 13.15
C VAL A 67 -13.86 10.72 12.10
N HIS A 68 -14.51 11.88 12.18
CA HIS A 68 -15.54 12.26 11.22
C HIS A 68 -14.89 12.47 9.82
N PRO A 69 -15.54 12.01 8.73
CA PRO A 69 -15.00 12.16 7.37
C PRO A 69 -14.67 13.60 6.99
N ASP A 70 -15.44 14.59 7.47
CA ASP A 70 -15.18 16.01 7.21
C ASP A 70 -13.87 16.48 7.85
N ASN A 71 -13.50 15.94 9.02
CA ASN A 71 -12.22 16.22 9.64
C ASN A 71 -11.07 15.61 8.84
N LEU A 72 -11.21 14.36 8.38
CA LEU A 72 -10.23 13.73 7.49
C LEU A 72 -10.04 14.56 6.21
N ARG A 73 -11.13 15.04 5.64
CA ARG A 73 -11.10 15.94 4.48
C ARG A 73 -10.35 17.24 4.80
N LEU A 74 -10.61 17.85 5.96
CA LEU A 74 -9.96 19.10 6.36
C LEU A 74 -8.44 18.91 6.55
N PHE A 75 -8.03 17.79 7.14
CA PHE A 75 -6.61 17.50 7.41
C PHE A 75 -5.86 16.90 6.21
N ALA A 76 -6.56 16.48 5.15
CA ALA A 76 -5.94 15.81 4.00
C ALA A 76 -4.75 16.60 3.39
N PRO A 77 -4.84 17.92 3.12
CA PRO A 77 -3.72 18.69 2.58
C PRO A 77 -2.53 18.71 3.54
N PHE A 78 -2.78 18.91 4.84
CA PHE A 78 -1.74 18.95 5.85
C PHE A 78 -1.00 17.60 5.94
N LEU A 79 -1.74 16.49 5.99
CA LEU A 79 -1.18 15.14 6.04
C LEU A 79 -0.36 14.81 4.78
N TYR A 80 -0.86 15.21 3.62
CA TYR A 80 -0.14 15.04 2.37
C TYR A 80 1.16 15.82 2.35
N PHE A 81 1.15 17.13 2.64
CA PHE A 81 2.35 17.95 2.63
C PHE A 81 3.34 17.57 3.71
N PHE A 82 2.86 17.20 4.92
CA PHE A 82 3.72 16.67 5.97
C PHE A 82 4.47 15.43 5.52
N THR A 83 3.74 14.45 4.96
CA THR A 83 4.36 13.21 4.47
C THR A 83 5.25 13.46 3.26
N PHE A 84 4.87 14.41 2.40
CA PHE A 84 5.70 14.82 1.28
C PHE A 84 7.04 15.41 1.77
N MET A 85 7.05 16.24 2.80
CA MET A 85 8.26 16.75 3.42
C MET A 85 9.13 15.63 4.00
N LEU A 86 8.52 14.64 4.66
CA LEU A 86 9.26 13.46 5.12
C LEU A 86 9.88 12.68 3.95
N LEU A 87 9.18 12.60 2.82
CA LEU A 87 9.71 11.95 1.61
C LEU A 87 10.93 12.70 1.05
N VAL A 88 10.89 14.05 1.08
CA VAL A 88 12.04 14.89 0.71
C VAL A 88 13.21 14.64 1.67
N ILE A 89 12.96 14.59 2.97
CA ILE A 89 14.01 14.32 3.97
C ILE A 89 14.68 12.97 3.71
N VAL A 90 13.90 11.92 3.39
CA VAL A 90 14.46 10.60 3.05
C VAL A 90 15.36 10.63 1.83
N LEU A 91 15.10 11.48 0.83
CA LEU A 91 15.97 11.62 -0.34
C LEU A 91 17.39 12.09 0.02
N PHE A 92 17.55 12.85 1.11
CA PHE A 92 18.85 13.41 1.53
C PHE A 92 19.47 12.69 2.72
N PHE A 93 18.65 12.11 3.61
CA PHE A 93 19.06 11.53 4.89
C PHE A 93 18.54 10.10 5.10
N GLY A 94 18.06 9.45 4.03
CA GLY A 94 17.55 8.09 4.11
C GLY A 94 18.63 7.08 4.47
N VAL A 95 18.24 6.01 5.14
CA VAL A 95 19.08 4.88 5.52
C VAL A 95 18.48 3.59 4.98
N GLY A 96 19.31 2.69 4.47
CA GLY A 96 18.85 1.39 4.00
C GLY A 96 19.99 0.51 3.50
N ASN A 97 19.83 -0.81 3.59
CA ASN A 97 20.86 -1.76 3.16
C ASN A 97 20.96 -1.89 1.62
N THR A 98 19.85 -1.70 0.91
CA THR A 98 19.78 -1.80 -0.56
C THR A 98 19.24 -0.54 -1.22
N ALA A 99 18.62 0.35 -0.47
CA ALA A 99 18.11 1.64 -0.91
C ALA A 99 17.74 2.49 0.30
N ASP A 100 18.09 3.76 0.24
CA ASP A 100 17.89 4.74 1.32
C ASP A 100 16.44 5.19 1.37
N ARG A 101 15.56 4.34 1.94
CA ARG A 101 14.09 4.51 1.95
C ARG A 101 13.50 4.73 3.34
N TRP A 102 14.32 4.51 4.38
CA TRP A 102 13.88 4.49 5.76
C TRP A 102 14.42 5.69 6.52
N LEU A 103 13.60 6.26 7.38
CA LEU A 103 14.04 7.14 8.45
C LEU A 103 14.30 6.28 9.69
N ASP A 104 15.52 6.33 10.20
CA ASP A 104 15.86 5.71 11.47
C ASP A 104 15.60 6.72 12.59
N LEU A 105 14.51 6.50 13.34
CA LEU A 105 14.09 7.34 14.46
C LEU A 105 14.60 6.76 15.79
N TYR A 106 15.74 6.06 15.77
CA TYR A 106 16.37 5.41 16.93
C TYR A 106 15.57 4.25 17.52
N PHE A 107 14.26 4.38 17.69
CA PHE A 107 13.39 3.34 18.24
C PHE A 107 12.59 2.59 17.14
N ILE A 108 12.31 3.23 16.04
CA ILE A 108 11.46 2.69 14.96
C ILE A 108 12.03 3.12 13.62
N ARG A 109 12.18 2.17 12.71
CA ARG A 109 12.41 2.46 11.30
C ARG A 109 11.08 2.74 10.63
N PHE A 110 10.98 3.92 10.05
CA PHE A 110 9.76 4.42 9.44
C PHE A 110 9.98 4.75 7.96
N GLN A 111 9.06 4.31 7.09
CA GLN A 111 9.10 4.58 5.67
C GLN A 111 7.97 5.55 5.28
N PRO A 112 8.27 6.80 4.92
CA PRO A 112 7.24 7.79 4.58
C PRO A 112 6.37 7.42 3.39
N SER A 113 6.88 6.67 2.42
CA SER A 113 6.10 6.20 1.26
C SER A 113 4.94 5.28 1.65
N GLU A 114 4.98 4.64 2.84
CA GLU A 114 3.85 3.85 3.35
C GLU A 114 2.63 4.74 3.65
N LEU A 115 2.87 5.92 4.22
CA LEU A 115 1.81 6.91 4.44
C LEU A 115 1.32 7.56 3.14
N MET A 116 2.21 7.74 2.15
CA MET A 116 1.83 8.31 0.86
C MET A 116 0.79 7.45 0.11
N LYS A 117 0.79 6.14 0.30
CA LYS A 117 -0.25 5.25 -0.27
C LYS A 117 -1.66 5.65 0.17
N ILE A 118 -1.79 6.21 1.36
CA ILE A 118 -3.08 6.65 1.94
C ILE A 118 -3.34 8.12 1.59
N PHE A 119 -2.34 8.98 1.72
CA PHE A 119 -2.55 10.42 1.64
C PHE A 119 -2.60 10.95 0.21
N VAL A 120 -2.02 10.26 -0.76
CA VAL A 120 -2.17 10.63 -2.18
C VAL A 120 -3.64 10.51 -2.64
N PRO A 121 -4.32 9.36 -2.54
CA PRO A 121 -5.71 9.28 -2.93
C PRO A 121 -6.63 10.19 -2.07
N LEU A 122 -6.32 10.38 -0.79
CA LEU A 122 -7.05 11.28 0.10
C LEU A 122 -6.92 12.74 -0.36
N MET A 123 -5.72 13.18 -0.76
CA MET A 123 -5.48 14.52 -1.31
C MET A 123 -6.17 14.73 -2.65
N VAL A 124 -6.18 13.73 -3.52
CA VAL A 124 -6.93 13.77 -4.79
C VAL A 124 -8.43 13.92 -4.52
N ALA A 125 -8.98 13.12 -3.60
CA ALA A 125 -10.38 13.21 -3.20
C ALA A 125 -10.72 14.59 -2.60
N TRP A 126 -9.85 15.12 -1.74
CA TRP A 126 -9.98 16.49 -1.22
C TRP A 126 -9.99 17.53 -2.34
N TYR A 127 -9.08 17.41 -3.29
CA TYR A 127 -8.98 18.36 -4.40
C TYR A 127 -10.25 18.40 -5.24
N TYR A 128 -10.86 17.24 -5.51
CA TYR A 128 -12.11 17.17 -6.27
C TYR A 128 -13.36 17.50 -5.46
N SER A 129 -13.31 17.44 -4.14
CA SER A 129 -14.51 17.63 -3.29
C SER A 129 -15.22 18.98 -3.49
N ASN A 130 -14.51 20.00 -3.96
CA ASN A 130 -15.03 21.34 -4.22
C ASN A 130 -15.02 21.70 -5.72
N LYS A 131 -14.92 20.72 -6.61
CA LYS A 131 -14.88 20.94 -8.06
C LYS A 131 -16.12 20.39 -8.73
N PRO A 132 -16.61 21.03 -9.81
CA PRO A 132 -17.72 20.49 -10.59
C PRO A 132 -17.28 19.16 -11.25
N LEU A 133 -18.21 18.20 -11.28
CA LEU A 133 -18.02 16.91 -11.93
C LEU A 133 -18.91 16.85 -13.20
N PRO A 134 -18.45 16.27 -14.31
CA PRO A 134 -17.12 15.72 -14.57
C PRO A 134 -16.02 16.79 -14.62
N PRO A 135 -14.77 16.45 -14.21
CA PRO A 135 -13.69 17.42 -14.07
C PRO A 135 -13.20 17.94 -15.44
N LYS A 136 -12.86 19.23 -15.49
CA LYS A 136 -12.19 19.83 -16.65
C LYS A 136 -10.74 19.32 -16.76
N LEU A 137 -10.16 19.37 -17.95
CA LEU A 137 -8.77 18.93 -18.22
C LEU A 137 -7.75 19.59 -17.29
N SER A 138 -7.92 20.88 -16.97
CA SER A 138 -7.04 21.59 -16.02
C SER A 138 -7.06 20.99 -14.61
N TYR A 139 -8.22 20.49 -14.17
CA TYR A 139 -8.35 19.85 -12.86
C TYR A 139 -7.72 18.45 -12.87
N ILE A 140 -7.83 17.73 -13.98
CA ILE A 140 -7.17 16.44 -14.17
C ILE A 140 -5.67 16.61 -14.15
N PHE A 141 -5.12 17.64 -14.82
CA PHE A 141 -3.70 17.93 -14.84
C PHE A 141 -3.14 18.19 -13.43
N ILE A 142 -3.80 19.02 -12.62
CA ILE A 142 -3.38 19.31 -11.24
C ILE A 142 -3.48 18.05 -10.37
N ALA A 143 -4.55 17.27 -10.47
CA ALA A 143 -4.69 16.01 -9.75
C ALA A 143 -3.60 15.00 -10.15
N SER A 144 -3.23 14.96 -11.44
CA SER A 144 -2.14 14.13 -11.92
C SER A 144 -0.78 14.58 -11.35
N LEU A 145 -0.54 15.87 -11.19
CA LEU A 145 0.69 16.39 -10.53
C LEU A 145 0.75 15.98 -9.05
N ILE A 146 -0.40 16.01 -8.33
CA ILE A 146 -0.47 15.54 -6.94
C ILE A 146 -0.04 14.07 -6.82
N VAL A 147 -0.33 13.24 -7.83
CA VAL A 147 0.07 11.83 -7.86
C VAL A 147 1.49 11.63 -8.38
N VAL A 148 1.83 12.26 -9.51
CA VAL A 148 3.08 11.99 -10.24
C VAL A 148 4.31 12.51 -9.47
N VAL A 149 4.22 13.66 -8.80
CA VAL A 149 5.38 14.24 -8.09
C VAL A 149 5.89 13.30 -6.98
N PRO A 150 5.08 12.80 -6.04
CA PRO A 150 5.55 11.80 -5.06
C PRO A 150 6.03 10.51 -5.71
N VAL A 151 5.36 10.03 -6.76
CA VAL A 151 5.75 8.82 -7.49
C VAL A 151 7.17 8.95 -8.04
N LEU A 152 7.49 10.06 -8.71
CA LEU A 152 8.83 10.31 -9.25
C LEU A 152 9.89 10.36 -8.14
N MET A 153 9.56 10.95 -6.99
CA MET A 153 10.48 10.99 -5.84
C MET A 153 10.76 9.60 -5.29
N ILE A 154 9.73 8.75 -5.19
CA ILE A 154 9.86 7.36 -4.71
C ILE A 154 10.63 6.52 -5.73
N MET A 155 10.45 6.77 -7.02
CA MET A 155 11.26 6.12 -8.07
C MET A 155 12.75 6.44 -7.94
N LYS A 156 13.10 7.66 -7.50
CA LYS A 156 14.50 8.04 -7.19
C LYS A 156 15.06 7.30 -5.97
N GLN A 157 14.20 6.81 -5.06
CA GLN A 157 14.57 6.00 -3.88
C GLN A 157 14.65 4.49 -4.19
N PRO A 158 14.96 4.08 -5.40
CA PRO A 158 14.79 2.79 -6.09
C PRO A 158 13.66 1.89 -5.55
N ASP A 159 12.47 2.44 -5.35
CA ASP A 159 11.28 1.71 -4.90
C ASP A 159 10.14 1.72 -5.94
N LEU A 160 10.35 0.98 -7.04
CA LEU A 160 9.38 0.88 -8.12
C LEU A 160 8.03 0.29 -7.69
N GLY A 161 8.06 -0.71 -6.79
CA GLY A 161 6.83 -1.36 -6.33
C GLY A 161 5.90 -0.38 -5.62
N THR A 162 6.43 0.37 -4.66
CA THR A 162 5.65 1.38 -3.92
C THR A 162 5.25 2.55 -4.83
N ALA A 163 6.13 2.99 -5.73
CA ALA A 163 5.82 4.04 -6.70
C ALA A 163 4.63 3.66 -7.59
N LEU A 164 4.62 2.41 -8.09
CA LEU A 164 3.52 1.89 -8.91
C LEU A 164 2.21 1.81 -8.12
N LEU A 165 2.24 1.31 -6.88
CA LEU A 165 1.05 1.23 -6.03
C LEU A 165 0.45 2.60 -5.74
N ILE A 166 1.27 3.60 -5.44
CA ILE A 166 0.81 4.99 -5.21
C ILE A 166 0.27 5.58 -6.51
N GLY A 167 0.96 5.38 -7.63
CA GLY A 167 0.50 5.82 -8.95
C GLY A 167 -0.87 5.24 -9.30
N MET A 168 -1.05 3.93 -9.12
CA MET A 168 -2.32 3.24 -9.37
C MET A 168 -3.44 3.73 -8.43
N SER A 169 -3.17 3.86 -7.13
CA SER A 169 -4.18 4.34 -6.17
C SER A 169 -4.63 5.76 -6.48
N GLY A 170 -3.70 6.64 -6.85
CA GLY A 170 -4.01 8.00 -7.31
C GLY A 170 -4.78 8.03 -8.63
N ALA A 171 -4.38 7.21 -9.61
CA ALA A 171 -5.08 7.09 -10.89
C ALA A 171 -6.52 6.59 -10.72
N ILE A 172 -6.73 5.60 -9.84
CA ILE A 172 -8.08 5.12 -9.49
C ILE A 172 -8.90 6.23 -8.84
N ALA A 173 -8.33 6.99 -7.91
CA ALA A 173 -9.01 8.12 -7.28
C ALA A 173 -9.43 9.19 -8.31
N ILE A 174 -8.57 9.49 -9.28
CA ILE A 174 -8.86 10.39 -10.39
C ILE A 174 -9.96 9.82 -11.30
N LEU A 175 -9.93 8.53 -11.59
CA LEU A 175 -10.97 7.85 -12.38
C LEU A 175 -12.35 7.93 -11.69
N LEU A 176 -12.38 7.65 -10.39
CA LEU A 176 -13.61 7.70 -9.58
C LEU A 176 -14.20 9.13 -9.46
N ALA A 177 -13.39 10.17 -9.68
CA ALA A 177 -13.87 11.54 -9.79
C ALA A 177 -14.70 11.81 -11.06
N GLY A 178 -14.95 10.80 -11.89
CA GLY A 178 -15.87 10.88 -13.05
C GLY A 178 -15.17 11.24 -14.36
N ILE A 179 -13.91 10.91 -14.51
CA ILE A 179 -13.24 10.99 -15.81
C ILE A 179 -13.85 9.95 -16.77
N SER A 180 -14.02 10.33 -18.04
CA SER A 180 -14.51 9.39 -19.04
C SER A 180 -13.54 8.21 -19.19
N LEU A 181 -14.08 6.99 -19.24
CA LEU A 181 -13.29 5.77 -19.45
C LEU A 181 -12.46 5.85 -20.74
N LYS A 182 -12.98 6.53 -21.78
CA LYS A 182 -12.22 6.74 -23.02
C LYS A 182 -10.94 7.52 -22.80
N PHE A 183 -10.99 8.58 -21.96
CA PHE A 183 -9.80 9.36 -21.61
C PHE A 183 -8.83 8.55 -20.74
N PHE A 184 -9.35 7.79 -19.77
CA PHE A 184 -8.55 6.93 -18.92
C PHE A 184 -7.81 5.85 -19.74
N PHE A 185 -8.51 5.11 -20.57
CA PHE A 185 -7.86 4.10 -21.43
C PHE A 185 -6.95 4.74 -22.48
N GLY A 186 -7.31 5.88 -23.05
CA GLY A 186 -6.44 6.60 -23.97
C GLY A 186 -5.13 7.03 -23.33
N SER A 187 -5.15 7.57 -22.10
CA SER A 187 -3.94 7.94 -21.35
C SER A 187 -3.12 6.71 -20.96
N SER A 188 -3.77 5.62 -20.57
CA SER A 188 -3.09 4.34 -20.24
C SER A 188 -2.38 3.74 -21.46
N ILE A 189 -3.02 3.77 -22.63
CA ILE A 189 -2.42 3.33 -23.90
C ILE A 189 -1.25 4.24 -24.25
N SER A 190 -1.37 5.56 -24.09
CA SER A 190 -0.28 6.50 -24.34
C SER A 190 0.94 6.22 -23.45
N ILE A 191 0.74 5.90 -22.16
CA ILE A 191 1.82 5.49 -21.26
C ILE A 191 2.44 4.17 -21.71
N LEU A 192 1.65 3.21 -22.16
CA LEU A 192 2.14 1.92 -22.68
C LEU A 192 2.98 2.12 -23.96
N LEU A 193 2.58 3.01 -24.85
CA LEU A 193 3.34 3.36 -26.04
C LEU A 193 4.68 4.03 -25.71
N LEU A 194 4.78 4.70 -24.56
CA LEU A 194 6.04 5.26 -24.05
C LEU A 194 6.92 4.22 -23.33
N ALA A 195 6.44 2.99 -23.12
CA ALA A 195 7.18 1.95 -22.42
C ALA A 195 8.58 1.67 -23.01
N PRO A 196 8.80 1.64 -24.36
CA PRO A 196 10.15 1.47 -24.92
C PRO A 196 11.09 2.61 -24.52
N VAL A 197 10.60 3.86 -24.52
CA VAL A 197 11.40 5.02 -24.11
C VAL A 197 11.72 4.97 -22.62
N LEU A 198 10.77 4.58 -21.80
CA LEU A 198 10.98 4.38 -20.37
C LEU A 198 12.02 3.28 -20.13
N TRP A 199 11.93 2.16 -20.86
CA TRP A 199 12.88 1.06 -20.78
C TRP A 199 14.32 1.50 -21.09
N MET A 200 14.52 2.31 -22.11
CA MET A 200 15.86 2.82 -22.47
C MET A 200 16.46 3.69 -21.36
N ASN A 201 15.62 4.44 -20.62
CA ASN A 201 16.04 5.36 -19.56
C ASN A 201 16.04 4.72 -18.15
N MET A 202 15.64 3.46 -18.01
CA MET A 202 15.69 2.75 -16.75
C MET A 202 17.13 2.41 -16.35
N HIS A 203 17.42 2.49 -15.05
CA HIS A 203 18.69 2.01 -14.48
C HIS A 203 18.79 0.47 -14.56
N ASP A 204 20.00 -0.05 -14.64
CA ASP A 204 20.25 -1.47 -14.83
C ASP A 204 19.59 -2.34 -13.75
N TYR A 205 19.62 -1.93 -12.49
CA TYR A 205 18.93 -2.65 -11.41
C TYR A 205 17.40 -2.73 -11.61
N GLN A 206 16.78 -1.71 -12.23
CA GLN A 206 15.36 -1.69 -12.54
C GLN A 206 15.04 -2.65 -13.68
N LYS A 207 15.86 -2.61 -14.74
CA LYS A 207 15.78 -3.55 -15.87
C LYS A 207 15.92 -4.99 -15.39
N GLN A 208 16.89 -5.23 -14.52
CA GLN A 208 17.14 -6.56 -13.96
C GLN A 208 15.94 -7.06 -13.16
N ARG A 209 15.29 -6.22 -12.35
CA ARG A 209 14.06 -6.62 -11.65
C ARG A 209 12.92 -7.01 -12.58
N VAL A 210 12.74 -6.28 -13.67
CA VAL A 210 11.72 -6.62 -14.66
C VAL A 210 12.07 -7.93 -15.36
N LEU A 211 13.32 -8.11 -15.80
CA LEU A 211 13.79 -9.35 -16.43
C LEU A 211 13.66 -10.54 -15.49
N THR A 212 14.11 -10.42 -14.24
CA THR A 212 14.00 -11.48 -13.22
C THR A 212 12.55 -11.82 -12.90
N PHE A 213 11.62 -10.88 -13.03
CA PHE A 213 10.19 -11.17 -12.85
C PHE A 213 9.66 -12.11 -13.94
N PHE A 214 10.11 -11.94 -15.18
CA PHE A 214 9.70 -12.80 -16.30
C PHE A 214 10.52 -14.09 -16.37
N ASP A 215 11.80 -14.04 -16.02
CA ASP A 215 12.70 -15.19 -16.01
C ASP A 215 13.53 -15.21 -14.69
N PRO A 216 12.93 -15.73 -13.61
CA PRO A 216 13.63 -15.82 -12.33
C PRO A 216 14.74 -16.89 -12.30
N GLU A 217 14.76 -17.78 -13.29
CA GLU A 217 15.77 -18.83 -13.41
C GLU A 217 17.10 -18.31 -13.97
N SER A 218 17.11 -17.12 -14.56
CA SER A 218 18.33 -16.49 -15.06
C SER A 218 19.32 -16.07 -13.96
N ASP A 219 18.83 -15.84 -12.72
CA ASP A 219 19.66 -15.52 -11.54
C ASP A 219 19.11 -16.22 -10.30
N PRO A 220 19.27 -17.55 -10.17
CA PRO A 220 18.65 -18.34 -9.10
C PRO A 220 19.21 -18.07 -7.72
N MET A 221 20.43 -17.54 -7.60
CA MET A 221 21.11 -17.26 -6.33
C MET A 221 21.06 -15.79 -5.93
N GLY A 222 20.70 -14.89 -6.83
CA GLY A 222 20.61 -13.46 -6.60
C GLY A 222 19.16 -12.94 -6.58
N ALA A 223 18.83 -12.05 -7.51
CA ALA A 223 17.53 -11.38 -7.55
C ALA A 223 16.34 -12.32 -7.75
N GLY A 224 16.53 -13.46 -8.42
CA GLY A 224 15.51 -14.50 -8.66
C GLY A 224 15.25 -15.42 -7.47
N TYR A 225 16.16 -15.50 -6.49
CA TYR A 225 16.08 -16.45 -5.38
C TYR A 225 14.74 -16.41 -4.64
N HIS A 226 14.33 -15.24 -4.17
CA HIS A 226 13.07 -15.11 -3.42
C HIS A 226 11.84 -15.45 -4.26
N LEU A 227 11.87 -15.16 -5.56
CA LEU A 227 10.76 -15.47 -6.46
C LEU A 227 10.66 -16.98 -6.72
N LEU A 228 11.78 -17.65 -6.92
CA LEU A 228 11.86 -19.11 -7.07
C LEU A 228 11.41 -19.82 -5.80
N GLN A 229 11.89 -19.41 -4.62
CA GLN A 229 11.46 -19.97 -3.35
C GLN A 229 9.95 -19.78 -3.13
N SER A 230 9.40 -18.62 -3.48
CA SER A 230 7.97 -18.37 -3.43
C SER A 230 7.18 -19.27 -4.38
N LYS A 231 7.65 -19.47 -5.62
CA LYS A 231 7.04 -20.41 -6.57
C LYS A 231 7.05 -21.85 -6.05
N ILE A 232 8.17 -22.29 -5.48
CA ILE A 232 8.32 -23.63 -4.89
C ILE A 232 7.36 -23.79 -3.71
N ALA A 233 7.31 -22.79 -2.81
CA ALA A 233 6.42 -22.81 -1.65
C ALA A 233 4.94 -22.92 -2.06
N LEU A 234 4.51 -22.06 -2.99
CA LEU A 234 3.13 -22.06 -3.51
C LEU A 234 2.80 -23.36 -4.26
N GLY A 235 3.69 -23.79 -5.18
CA GLY A 235 3.47 -24.99 -5.98
C GLY A 235 3.43 -26.27 -5.14
N SER A 236 4.35 -26.38 -4.16
CA SER A 236 4.41 -27.56 -3.29
C SER A 236 3.33 -27.57 -2.20
N GLY A 237 2.78 -26.40 -1.84
CA GLY A 237 1.71 -26.28 -0.85
C GLY A 237 0.33 -26.60 -1.39
N GLY A 238 0.05 -26.36 -2.68
CA GLY A 238 -1.27 -26.51 -3.26
C GLY A 238 -2.36 -25.74 -2.49
N PHE A 239 -3.59 -26.21 -2.53
CA PHE A 239 -4.73 -25.55 -1.86
C PHE A 239 -4.75 -25.70 -0.33
N PHE A 240 -4.23 -26.82 0.20
CA PHE A 240 -4.33 -27.15 1.62
C PHE A 240 -3.03 -26.99 2.40
N GLY A 241 -1.95 -26.57 1.72
CA GLY A 241 -0.63 -26.49 2.32
C GLY A 241 -0.02 -27.87 2.58
N LYS A 242 1.24 -27.87 3.05
CA LYS A 242 1.96 -29.12 3.44
C LYS A 242 1.57 -29.65 4.82
N GLY A 243 0.73 -28.93 5.55
CA GLY A 243 0.39 -29.23 6.94
C GLY A 243 1.15 -28.37 7.95
N PHE A 244 0.68 -28.41 9.18
CA PHE A 244 1.21 -27.62 10.29
C PHE A 244 2.64 -28.09 10.61
N PHE A 245 3.59 -27.16 10.72
CA PHE A 245 5.03 -27.41 10.89
C PHE A 245 5.75 -28.14 9.75
N ASN A 246 5.10 -28.43 8.64
CA ASN A 246 5.71 -29.14 7.51
C ASN A 246 6.19 -28.19 6.37
N GLY A 247 6.27 -26.90 6.63
CA GLY A 247 6.81 -25.92 5.69
C GLY A 247 8.31 -26.13 5.45
N THR A 248 8.73 -26.23 4.19
CA THR A 248 10.13 -26.49 3.81
C THR A 248 10.86 -25.23 3.36
N GLN A 249 10.18 -24.11 3.23
CA GLN A 249 10.72 -22.84 2.69
C GLN A 249 10.70 -21.70 3.72
N SER A 250 10.43 -22.02 4.97
CA SER A 250 10.27 -21.05 6.07
C SER A 250 11.46 -20.99 7.04
N VAL A 251 12.55 -21.67 6.69
CA VAL A 251 13.77 -21.70 7.51
C VAL A 251 14.81 -20.77 6.92
#